data_bd162ee0feb6b9092cad979206e78a63
#
_entry.id   bd162ee0feb6b9092cad979206e78a63
#
_cell.length_a   1.000
_cell.length_b   1.000
_cell.length_c   1.000
_cell.angle_alpha   90.00
_cell.angle_beta   90.00
_cell.angle_gamma   90.00
#
_symmetry.space_group_name_H-M   'P 1'
#
loop_
_entity.id
_entity.type
_entity.pdbx_description
1 polymer ?
#
loop_
_entity_poly.entity_id
_entity_poly.type
_entity_poly.pdbx_seq_one_letter_code
_entity_poly.pdbx_strand_id
1 'polypeptide(L)'
;MAEPKADFVFCALGGLGEIGMNAALYGFGPPHKRDWILIDCGVSFAGPELPGIDLVLPDLKVLEGAKNRLKAIIITHAHEDHIGALMDLHARLGAPPVYATKFAAGLFDIRRQADPGQKRIRLTLMEPGDRLALDPFDVEIIPVAHSIPESTALAIRTPLGTVVHTGDWKIDPTPVAGWATDEARLRAIGDEGVLALICDSTNVMREGESLSEADVAKGLTEVIARAKGRVAITTFASNIARIHSVALAAKENGREVIAIGKAMDRAIQVAQECGYLDDAPEFRSSETYGYLPRDKVVALLTGSQGEPRAALARVADDQHPDVTLAPGDTVVFSSRTIPGNEKAVGRIINGLVRQGVRVVTDRHALVHVSGHPRQGELKKMYEWVRPRVLIPAHGEPLHLDEHRRF
;
A
#
# COMPACT_ATOMS: atom_id res chain seq x y z
N MET A 1 20.93 -44.18 -3.24
CA MET A 1 19.81 -43.38 -3.76
C MET A 1 20.42 -42.11 -4.34
N ALA A 2 20.06 -41.71 -5.56
CA ALA A 2 20.54 -40.46 -6.11
C ALA A 2 20.06 -39.30 -5.20
N GLU A 3 20.94 -38.32 -4.91
CA GLU A 3 20.51 -37.13 -4.20
C GLU A 3 19.35 -36.46 -4.94
N PRO A 4 18.29 -36.03 -4.25
CA PRO A 4 17.20 -35.33 -4.88
C PRO A 4 17.72 -34.05 -5.54
N LYS A 5 17.36 -33.80 -6.80
CA LYS A 5 17.76 -32.61 -7.55
C LYS A 5 17.23 -31.36 -6.85
N ALA A 6 18.00 -30.27 -6.94
CA ALA A 6 17.54 -28.95 -6.49
C ALA A 6 16.32 -28.54 -7.33
N ASP A 7 15.33 -27.92 -6.67
CA ASP A 7 14.18 -27.27 -7.28
C ASP A 7 14.11 -25.79 -6.84
N PHE A 8 13.30 -25.02 -7.57
CA PHE A 8 12.95 -23.65 -7.21
C PHE A 8 11.44 -23.59 -7.01
N VAL A 9 11.01 -23.29 -5.80
CA VAL A 9 9.59 -23.37 -5.40
C VAL A 9 9.07 -22.03 -4.92
N PHE A 10 7.81 -21.76 -5.19
CA PHE A 10 7.01 -20.67 -4.63
C PHE A 10 5.94 -21.26 -3.72
N CYS A 11 5.76 -20.67 -2.53
CA CYS A 11 4.75 -21.06 -1.57
C CYS A 11 4.13 -19.80 -0.95
N ALA A 12 2.88 -19.53 -1.26
CA ALA A 12 2.15 -18.44 -0.63
C ALA A 12 1.68 -18.85 0.77
N LEU A 13 2.00 -18.04 1.77
CA LEU A 13 1.51 -18.17 3.15
C LEU A 13 0.32 -17.24 3.41
N GLY A 14 0.07 -16.30 2.49
CA GLY A 14 -1.04 -15.36 2.44
C GLY A 14 -1.04 -14.64 1.09
N GLY A 15 -2.04 -13.78 0.83
CA GLY A 15 -2.17 -13.03 -0.42
C GLY A 15 -2.68 -13.84 -1.62
N LEU A 16 -3.10 -15.11 -1.42
CA LEU A 16 -3.77 -15.93 -2.44
C LEU A 16 -5.11 -16.41 -1.91
N GLY A 17 -6.18 -16.05 -2.61
CA GLY A 17 -7.56 -16.30 -2.17
C GLY A 17 -8.08 -15.21 -1.23
N GLU A 18 -7.31 -14.17 -1.03
CA GLU A 18 -7.62 -12.99 -0.23
C GLU A 18 -6.88 -11.76 -0.77
N ILE A 19 -7.35 -10.57 -0.44
CA ILE A 19 -6.62 -9.30 -0.60
C ILE A 19 -6.11 -8.92 0.79
N GLY A 20 -4.79 -9.02 0.99
CA GLY A 20 -4.14 -8.77 2.29
C GLY A 20 -3.23 -9.91 2.74
N MET A 21 -2.62 -9.74 3.91
CA MET A 21 -1.75 -10.73 4.56
C MET A 21 -0.68 -11.32 3.61
N ASN A 22 -0.08 -10.46 2.78
CA ASN A 22 0.90 -10.91 1.79
C ASN A 22 2.13 -11.49 2.48
N ALA A 23 2.44 -12.73 2.13
CA ALA A 23 3.62 -13.46 2.63
C ALA A 23 3.98 -14.56 1.63
N ALA A 24 5.01 -14.34 0.84
CA ALA A 24 5.41 -15.20 -0.27
C ALA A 24 6.80 -15.82 -0.03
N LEU A 25 6.85 -17.14 0.15
CA LEU A 25 8.12 -17.87 0.30
C LEU A 25 8.66 -18.31 -1.05
N TYR A 26 9.96 -18.11 -1.23
CA TYR A 26 10.73 -18.68 -2.33
C TYR A 26 11.80 -19.58 -1.76
N GLY A 27 11.84 -20.83 -2.22
CA GLY A 27 12.78 -21.84 -1.75
C GLY A 27 13.62 -22.42 -2.87
N PHE A 28 14.92 -22.56 -2.65
CA PHE A 28 15.83 -23.18 -3.60
C PHE A 28 16.65 -24.28 -2.94
N GLY A 29 16.78 -25.40 -3.59
CA GLY A 29 17.60 -26.53 -3.16
C GLY A 29 16.83 -27.86 -3.12
N PRO A 30 17.45 -28.95 -2.65
CA PRO A 30 16.77 -30.22 -2.49
C PRO A 30 15.63 -30.13 -1.46
N PRO A 31 14.53 -30.89 -1.60
CA PRO A 31 13.29 -30.73 -0.81
C PRO A 31 13.48 -30.61 0.70
N HIS A 32 14.47 -31.31 1.29
CA HIS A 32 14.72 -31.27 2.73
C HIS A 32 15.84 -30.31 3.14
N LYS A 33 16.41 -29.58 2.17
CA LYS A 33 17.57 -28.69 2.39
C LYS A 33 17.42 -27.36 1.62
N ARG A 34 16.19 -26.89 1.38
CA ARG A 34 15.98 -25.60 0.70
C ARG A 34 16.40 -24.45 1.60
N ASP A 35 17.13 -23.52 1.02
CA ASP A 35 17.26 -22.17 1.56
C ASP A 35 16.05 -21.35 1.12
N TRP A 36 15.67 -20.36 1.94
CA TRP A 36 14.43 -19.61 1.77
C TRP A 36 14.65 -18.12 1.84
N ILE A 37 13.85 -17.37 1.10
CA ILE A 37 13.59 -15.95 1.32
C ILE A 37 12.07 -15.74 1.45
N LEU A 38 11.70 -14.78 2.31
CA LEU A 38 10.31 -14.37 2.49
C LEU A 38 10.13 -12.98 1.88
N ILE A 39 9.19 -12.85 0.96
CA ILE A 39 8.79 -11.57 0.39
C ILE A 39 7.49 -11.17 1.07
N ASP A 40 7.53 -10.02 1.74
CA ASP A 40 6.51 -9.46 2.59
C ASP A 40 6.18 -10.29 3.83
N CYS A 41 5.61 -9.63 4.82
CA CYS A 41 5.17 -10.19 6.08
C CYS A 41 3.97 -9.36 6.58
N GLY A 42 2.86 -9.48 5.86
CA GLY A 42 1.68 -8.66 6.02
C GLY A 42 0.66 -9.19 7.00
N VAL A 43 -0.31 -8.35 7.35
CA VAL A 43 -1.50 -8.71 8.13
C VAL A 43 -2.75 -8.65 7.27
N SER A 44 -3.80 -9.34 7.72
CA SER A 44 -5.18 -9.07 7.33
C SER A 44 -5.96 -8.57 8.53
N PHE A 45 -7.00 -7.78 8.29
CA PHE A 45 -7.90 -7.32 9.34
C PHE A 45 -9.09 -8.27 9.44
N ALA A 46 -9.38 -8.72 10.66
CA ALA A 46 -10.48 -9.64 10.88
C ALA A 46 -11.83 -8.96 10.59
N GLY A 47 -12.67 -9.67 9.85
CA GLY A 47 -14.05 -9.25 9.61
C GLY A 47 -14.98 -9.59 10.77
N PRO A 48 -16.27 -9.26 10.65
CA PRO A 48 -17.27 -9.52 11.68
C PRO A 48 -17.49 -11.00 11.99
N GLU A 49 -17.00 -11.91 11.14
CA GLU A 49 -17.01 -13.36 11.33
C GLU A 49 -16.01 -13.84 12.39
N LEU A 50 -15.04 -12.99 12.79
CA LEU A 50 -14.05 -13.26 13.82
C LEU A 50 -14.18 -12.27 14.98
N PRO A 51 -15.25 -12.30 15.77
CA PRO A 51 -15.48 -11.31 16.81
C PRO A 51 -14.39 -11.36 17.89
N GLY A 52 -13.83 -10.18 18.22
CA GLY A 52 -12.76 -10.04 19.21
C GLY A 52 -11.35 -10.29 18.68
N ILE A 53 -11.21 -10.53 17.37
CA ILE A 53 -9.93 -10.58 16.68
C ILE A 53 -9.74 -9.28 15.89
N ASP A 54 -8.62 -8.61 16.07
CA ASP A 54 -8.28 -7.39 15.32
C ASP A 54 -7.43 -7.72 14.08
N LEU A 55 -6.47 -8.64 14.22
CA LEU A 55 -5.49 -8.96 13.16
C LEU A 55 -5.39 -10.47 12.92
N VAL A 56 -5.20 -10.84 11.66
CA VAL A 56 -4.88 -12.20 11.20
C VAL A 56 -3.47 -12.20 10.64
N LEU A 57 -2.67 -13.19 11.02
CA LEU A 57 -1.26 -13.32 10.67
C LEU A 57 -1.02 -14.59 9.84
N PRO A 58 0.00 -14.61 8.96
CA PRO A 58 0.37 -15.80 8.19
C PRO A 58 0.74 -17.00 9.07
N ASP A 59 0.37 -18.20 8.64
CA ASP A 59 0.79 -19.44 9.30
C ASP A 59 2.23 -19.82 8.88
N LEU A 60 3.16 -19.75 9.82
CA LEU A 60 4.59 -19.98 9.61
C LEU A 60 5.04 -21.42 9.82
N LYS A 61 4.12 -22.39 9.99
CA LYS A 61 4.47 -23.78 10.30
C LYS A 61 5.43 -24.40 9.28
N VAL A 62 5.31 -24.04 8.01
CA VAL A 62 6.22 -24.53 6.96
C VAL A 62 7.69 -24.21 7.24
N LEU A 63 7.98 -23.15 8.01
CA LEU A 63 9.32 -22.72 8.37
C LEU A 63 9.79 -23.23 9.74
N GLU A 64 8.97 -23.92 10.54
CA GLU A 64 9.35 -24.34 11.91
C GLU A 64 10.65 -25.14 11.99
N GLY A 65 10.90 -26.02 11.01
CA GLY A 65 12.14 -26.80 10.90
C GLY A 65 13.25 -26.15 10.05
N ALA A 66 13.02 -24.98 9.50
CA ALA A 66 13.89 -24.35 8.49
C ALA A 66 14.26 -22.88 8.79
N LYS A 67 14.01 -22.39 10.02
CA LYS A 67 14.25 -20.98 10.40
C LYS A 67 15.70 -20.54 10.16
N ASN A 68 16.68 -21.40 10.41
CA ASN A 68 18.10 -21.15 10.18
C ASN A 68 18.48 -21.11 8.69
N ARG A 69 17.54 -21.41 7.80
CA ARG A 69 17.69 -21.35 6.34
C ARG A 69 16.90 -20.21 5.70
N LEU A 70 16.17 -19.43 6.48
CA LEU A 70 15.55 -18.20 6.04
C LEU A 70 16.64 -17.12 5.95
N LYS A 71 17.07 -16.83 4.72
CA LYS A 71 18.19 -15.92 4.43
C LYS A 71 17.80 -14.46 4.67
N ALA A 72 16.57 -14.10 4.35
CA ALA A 72 16.09 -12.72 4.50
C ALA A 72 14.56 -12.64 4.46
N ILE A 73 14.05 -11.52 4.99
CA ILE A 73 12.72 -10.98 4.68
C ILE A 73 12.94 -9.72 3.84
N ILE A 74 12.23 -9.58 2.72
CA ILE A 74 12.30 -8.42 1.83
C ILE A 74 10.91 -7.82 1.74
N ILE A 75 10.76 -6.57 2.18
CA ILE A 75 9.49 -5.85 2.18
C ILE A 75 9.39 -5.03 0.90
N THR A 76 8.37 -5.30 0.10
CA THR A 76 8.15 -4.62 -1.19
C THR A 76 7.73 -3.17 -1.01
N HIS A 77 6.89 -2.88 -0.02
CA HIS A 77 6.42 -1.54 0.33
C HIS A 77 5.77 -1.48 1.73
N ALA A 78 5.33 -0.31 2.15
CA ALA A 78 4.96 -0.04 3.54
C ALA A 78 3.48 -0.23 3.89
N HIS A 79 2.63 -0.82 3.02
CA HIS A 79 1.25 -1.12 3.39
C HIS A 79 1.18 -2.22 4.47
N GLU A 80 0.18 -2.14 5.34
CA GLU A 80 0.02 -3.06 6.48
C GLU A 80 -0.13 -4.52 6.06
N ASP A 81 -0.75 -4.77 4.93
CA ASP A 81 -0.89 -6.10 4.35
C ASP A 81 0.40 -6.65 3.70
N HIS A 82 1.50 -5.89 3.76
CA HIS A 82 2.85 -6.28 3.33
C HIS A 82 3.90 -6.24 4.45
N ILE A 83 3.76 -5.35 5.44
CA ILE A 83 4.76 -5.21 6.53
C ILE A 83 4.16 -5.43 7.92
N GLY A 84 2.84 -5.42 8.05
CA GLY A 84 2.15 -5.31 9.33
C GLY A 84 2.45 -6.39 10.34
N ALA A 85 2.71 -7.64 9.91
CA ALA A 85 3.03 -8.77 10.79
C ALA A 85 4.50 -8.84 11.20
N LEU A 86 5.37 -8.01 10.63
CA LEU A 86 6.82 -8.12 10.86
C LEU A 86 7.19 -7.98 12.35
N MET A 87 6.55 -7.09 13.09
CA MET A 87 6.81 -6.91 14.52
C MET A 87 6.50 -8.17 15.33
N ASP A 88 5.41 -8.84 15.00
CA ASP A 88 4.92 -10.02 15.74
C ASP A 88 5.65 -11.30 15.34
N LEU A 89 6.07 -11.42 14.09
CA LEU A 89 6.58 -12.65 13.52
C LEU A 89 8.10 -12.74 13.39
N HIS A 90 8.84 -11.63 13.34
CA HIS A 90 10.27 -11.60 13.08
C HIS A 90 11.07 -12.50 14.05
N ALA A 91 10.82 -12.39 15.36
CA ALA A 91 11.49 -13.23 16.35
C ALA A 91 11.10 -14.72 16.21
N ARG A 92 9.86 -15.02 15.84
CA ARG A 92 9.38 -16.38 15.61
C ARG A 92 10.00 -17.01 14.36
N LEU A 93 10.40 -16.19 13.39
CA LEU A 93 11.12 -16.60 12.18
C LEU A 93 12.62 -16.79 12.36
N GLY A 94 13.14 -16.61 13.60
CA GLY A 94 14.57 -16.75 13.90
C GLY A 94 15.36 -15.45 13.71
N ALA A 95 14.69 -14.32 13.62
CA ALA A 95 15.25 -12.99 13.45
C ALA A 95 16.20 -12.85 12.23
N PRO A 96 15.76 -13.22 11.03
CA PRO A 96 16.56 -13.09 9.83
C PRO A 96 16.82 -11.60 9.50
N PRO A 97 17.80 -11.28 8.64
CA PRO A 97 17.95 -9.93 8.07
C PRO A 97 16.67 -9.47 7.39
N VAL A 98 16.33 -8.17 7.56
CA VAL A 98 15.16 -7.56 6.93
C VAL A 98 15.62 -6.42 6.03
N TYR A 99 15.13 -6.41 4.80
CA TYR A 99 15.38 -5.36 3.81
C TYR A 99 14.09 -4.62 3.52
N ALA A 100 14.16 -3.29 3.45
CA ALA A 100 13.03 -2.42 3.15
C ALA A 100 13.51 -1.10 2.54
N THR A 101 12.63 -0.39 1.86
CA THR A 101 12.92 0.95 1.36
C THR A 101 12.92 1.98 2.49
N LYS A 102 13.44 3.18 2.23
CA LYS A 102 13.58 4.24 3.24
C LYS A 102 12.24 4.63 3.85
N PHE A 103 11.22 4.81 3.02
CA PHE A 103 9.88 5.18 3.47
C PHE A 103 9.24 4.06 4.32
N ALA A 104 9.38 2.80 3.88
CA ALA A 104 8.86 1.65 4.63
C ALA A 104 9.56 1.49 5.99
N ALA A 105 10.88 1.67 6.03
CA ALA A 105 11.64 1.64 7.27
C ALA A 105 11.24 2.77 8.23
N GLY A 106 11.03 3.97 7.72
CA GLY A 106 10.58 5.13 8.51
C GLY A 106 9.21 4.91 9.16
N LEU A 107 8.21 4.45 8.39
CA LEU A 107 6.88 4.14 8.93
C LEU A 107 6.92 3.01 9.94
N PHE A 108 7.70 1.97 9.68
CA PHE A 108 7.90 0.86 10.62
C PHE A 108 8.51 1.34 11.94
N ASP A 109 9.57 2.18 11.89
CA ASP A 109 10.23 2.69 13.09
C ASP A 109 9.33 3.60 13.93
N ILE A 110 8.56 4.50 13.32
CA ILE A 110 7.60 5.36 14.04
C ILE A 110 6.50 4.52 14.69
N ARG A 111 6.00 3.49 14.01
CA ARG A 111 5.01 2.57 14.58
C ARG A 111 5.57 1.83 15.78
N ARG A 112 6.79 1.29 15.66
CA ARG A 112 7.49 0.60 16.74
C ARG A 112 7.72 1.50 17.96
N GLN A 113 8.11 2.76 17.76
CA GLN A 113 8.31 3.73 18.85
C GLN A 113 7.02 4.00 19.63
N ALA A 114 5.86 3.87 19.01
CA ALA A 114 4.57 4.01 19.67
C ALA A 114 4.19 2.82 20.57
N ASP A 115 4.93 1.69 20.49
CA ASP A 115 4.78 0.52 21.36
C ASP A 115 6.13 0.19 22.03
N PRO A 116 6.39 0.74 23.23
CA PRO A 116 7.66 0.57 23.95
C PRO A 116 8.01 -0.88 24.31
N GLY A 117 7.05 -1.80 24.26
CA GLY A 117 7.26 -3.24 24.53
C GLY A 117 7.91 -3.99 23.36
N GLN A 118 7.92 -3.42 22.18
CA GLN A 118 8.44 -4.08 20.97
C GLN A 118 9.97 -4.04 20.89
N LYS A 119 10.55 -5.19 20.56
CA LYS A 119 11.99 -5.28 20.30
C LYS A 119 12.38 -4.50 19.06
N ARG A 120 13.57 -3.91 19.08
CA ARG A 120 14.11 -3.24 17.89
C ARG A 120 14.44 -4.28 16.82
N ILE A 121 13.83 -4.12 15.65
CA ILE A 121 14.19 -4.84 14.44
C ILE A 121 14.97 -3.85 13.56
N ARG A 122 16.18 -4.24 13.18
CA ARG A 122 17.00 -3.43 12.27
C ARG A 122 16.63 -3.77 10.84
N LEU A 123 16.16 -2.75 10.09
CA LEU A 123 15.93 -2.86 8.66
C LEU A 123 17.16 -2.35 7.90
N THR A 124 17.61 -3.12 6.92
CA THR A 124 18.64 -2.71 5.98
C THR A 124 17.96 -2.03 4.81
N LEU A 125 18.38 -0.80 4.51
CA LEU A 125 17.79 -0.04 3.41
C LEU A 125 18.17 -0.63 2.07
N MET A 126 17.23 -0.64 1.15
CA MET A 126 17.41 -1.02 -0.26
C MET A 126 16.86 0.07 -1.17
N GLU A 127 17.48 0.24 -2.33
CA GLU A 127 17.14 1.24 -3.33
C GLU A 127 16.94 0.59 -4.72
N PRO A 128 16.25 1.28 -5.65
CA PRO A 128 16.14 0.82 -7.03
C PRO A 128 17.48 0.50 -7.65
N GLY A 129 17.58 -0.68 -8.27
CA GLY A 129 18.80 -1.18 -8.90
C GLY A 129 19.74 -1.96 -7.97
N ASP A 130 19.50 -1.94 -6.66
CA ASP A 130 20.25 -2.78 -5.73
C ASP A 130 20.08 -4.27 -6.06
N ARG A 131 21.13 -5.04 -5.77
CA ARG A 131 21.13 -6.49 -5.88
C ARG A 131 21.53 -7.10 -4.54
N LEU A 132 20.64 -7.85 -3.95
CA LEU A 132 20.83 -8.55 -2.68
C LEU A 132 21.38 -9.96 -2.96
N ALA A 133 22.67 -10.16 -2.69
CA ALA A 133 23.31 -11.47 -2.78
C ALA A 133 22.97 -12.31 -1.53
N LEU A 134 21.97 -13.16 -1.65
CA LEU A 134 21.41 -13.99 -0.56
C LEU A 134 21.58 -15.48 -0.89
N ASP A 135 22.80 -15.91 -1.24
CA ASP A 135 23.08 -17.25 -1.75
C ASP A 135 22.14 -18.33 -1.23
N PRO A 136 21.43 -19.06 -2.11
CA PRO A 136 21.56 -19.18 -3.57
C PRO A 136 20.72 -18.16 -4.40
N PHE A 137 20.11 -17.17 -3.76
CA PHE A 137 19.30 -16.15 -4.42
C PHE A 137 20.12 -14.89 -4.72
N ASP A 138 19.84 -14.28 -5.86
CA ASP A 138 20.26 -12.94 -6.22
C ASP A 138 19.01 -12.13 -6.56
N VAL A 139 18.67 -11.16 -5.70
CA VAL A 139 17.41 -10.42 -5.79
C VAL A 139 17.69 -8.99 -6.19
N GLU A 140 17.15 -8.58 -7.32
CA GLU A 140 17.25 -7.22 -7.84
C GLU A 140 15.97 -6.43 -7.52
N ILE A 141 16.14 -5.20 -7.06
CA ILE A 141 15.07 -4.28 -6.67
C ILE A 141 14.69 -3.41 -7.86
N ILE A 142 13.42 -3.48 -8.28
CA ILE A 142 12.89 -2.79 -9.46
C ILE A 142 11.82 -1.80 -8.98
N PRO A 143 11.93 -0.50 -9.26
CA PRO A 143 10.93 0.47 -8.85
C PRO A 143 9.63 0.27 -9.62
N VAL A 144 8.51 0.36 -8.93
CA VAL A 144 7.16 0.38 -9.51
C VAL A 144 6.33 1.49 -8.87
N ALA A 145 5.40 2.08 -9.63
CA ALA A 145 4.44 3.01 -9.09
C ALA A 145 3.33 2.26 -8.34
N HIS A 146 2.89 2.83 -7.23
CA HIS A 146 1.76 2.37 -6.44
C HIS A 146 1.08 3.54 -5.73
N SER A 147 0.11 3.28 -4.84
CA SER A 147 -0.55 4.33 -4.03
C SER A 147 0.26 4.80 -2.82
N ILE A 148 1.40 4.17 -2.55
CA ILE A 148 2.37 4.53 -1.51
C ILE A 148 3.75 4.71 -2.16
N PRO A 149 4.60 5.62 -1.67
CA PRO A 149 5.95 5.79 -2.21
C PRO A 149 6.82 4.54 -2.05
N GLU A 150 7.78 4.41 -2.94
CA GLU A 150 8.86 3.42 -2.87
C GLU A 150 8.39 1.96 -2.95
N SER A 151 7.33 1.69 -3.71
CA SER A 151 6.94 0.31 -4.06
C SER A 151 7.96 -0.33 -5.00
N THR A 152 8.22 -1.63 -4.80
CA THR A 152 9.19 -2.38 -5.58
C THR A 152 8.63 -3.70 -6.09
N ALA A 153 8.98 -4.03 -7.33
CA ALA A 153 8.98 -5.39 -7.84
C ALA A 153 10.37 -6.00 -7.65
N LEU A 154 10.45 -7.32 -7.66
CA LEU A 154 11.68 -8.06 -7.41
C LEU A 154 11.97 -9.05 -8.54
N ALA A 155 13.19 -9.05 -9.08
CA ALA A 155 13.67 -10.14 -9.93
C ALA A 155 14.52 -11.09 -9.10
N ILE A 156 14.00 -12.27 -8.82
CA ILE A 156 14.58 -13.29 -7.96
C ILE A 156 15.26 -14.31 -8.86
N ARG A 157 16.59 -14.29 -8.89
CA ARG A 157 17.42 -15.18 -9.70
C ARG A 157 17.95 -16.32 -8.86
N THR A 158 17.98 -17.50 -9.46
CA THR A 158 18.59 -18.73 -8.95
C THR A 158 19.31 -19.44 -10.09
N PRO A 159 20.14 -20.47 -9.84
CA PRO A 159 20.73 -21.29 -10.90
C PRO A 159 19.72 -21.96 -11.84
N LEU A 160 18.43 -22.06 -11.46
CA LEU A 160 17.36 -22.62 -12.29
C LEU A 160 16.64 -21.59 -13.16
N GLY A 161 16.87 -20.30 -12.92
CA GLY A 161 16.28 -19.20 -13.69
C GLY A 161 15.71 -18.09 -12.83
N THR A 162 15.03 -17.14 -13.48
CA THR A 162 14.52 -15.89 -12.90
C THR A 162 13.00 -15.96 -12.69
N VAL A 163 12.54 -15.51 -11.54
CA VAL A 163 11.13 -15.25 -11.23
C VAL A 163 10.98 -13.76 -10.97
N VAL A 164 9.93 -13.15 -11.50
CA VAL A 164 9.56 -11.77 -11.18
C VAL A 164 8.37 -11.79 -10.24
N HIS A 165 8.49 -11.09 -9.11
CA HIS A 165 7.43 -10.83 -8.15
C HIS A 165 7.07 -9.36 -8.22
N THR A 166 5.85 -9.01 -8.63
CA THR A 166 5.50 -7.60 -8.89
C THR A 166 5.33 -6.78 -7.62
N GLY A 167 5.00 -7.42 -6.49
CA GLY A 167 4.36 -6.69 -5.40
C GLY A 167 3.09 -6.00 -5.92
N ASP A 168 2.68 -4.94 -5.27
CA ASP A 168 1.58 -4.08 -5.69
C ASP A 168 2.09 -2.99 -6.61
N TRP A 169 1.44 -2.80 -7.75
CA TRP A 169 1.95 -1.92 -8.77
C TRP A 169 0.87 -1.32 -9.66
N LYS A 170 1.21 -0.27 -10.38
CA LYS A 170 0.48 0.27 -11.53
C LYS A 170 1.46 0.89 -12.52
N ILE A 171 0.98 1.33 -13.66
CA ILE A 171 1.73 2.24 -14.53
C ILE A 171 1.22 3.66 -14.25
N ASP A 172 2.11 4.52 -13.78
CA ASP A 172 1.86 5.95 -13.64
C ASP A 172 3.05 6.72 -14.24
N PRO A 173 2.87 7.34 -15.41
CA PRO A 173 3.96 8.07 -16.05
C PRO A 173 4.29 9.40 -15.35
N THR A 174 3.40 9.88 -14.50
CA THR A 174 3.54 11.15 -13.76
C THR A 174 3.17 10.96 -12.29
N PRO A 175 3.89 10.10 -11.55
CA PRO A 175 3.64 9.90 -10.13
C PRO A 175 3.93 11.20 -9.38
N VAL A 176 3.04 11.59 -8.48
CA VAL A 176 3.18 12.82 -7.67
C VAL A 176 4.20 12.59 -6.54
N ALA A 177 4.30 11.37 -6.04
CA ALA A 177 5.30 10.97 -5.05
C ALA A 177 5.75 9.53 -5.30
N GLY A 178 7.00 9.22 -5.00
CA GLY A 178 7.58 7.91 -5.23
C GLY A 178 8.13 7.74 -6.66
N TRP A 179 8.27 6.51 -7.09
CA TRP A 179 8.90 6.14 -8.36
C TRP A 179 7.88 5.82 -9.44
N ALA A 180 8.27 6.05 -10.70
CA ALA A 180 7.58 5.46 -11.85
C ALA A 180 7.96 3.98 -12.00
N THR A 181 7.08 3.21 -12.63
CA THR A 181 7.40 1.81 -12.99
C THR A 181 8.48 1.78 -14.07
N ASP A 182 9.57 1.05 -13.80
CA ASP A 182 10.71 0.94 -14.73
C ASP A 182 10.43 -0.09 -15.83
N GLU A 183 9.73 0.35 -16.86
CA GLU A 183 9.44 -0.44 -18.05
C GLU A 183 10.73 -0.95 -18.72
N ALA A 184 11.74 -0.09 -18.82
CA ALA A 184 12.98 -0.45 -19.54
C ALA A 184 13.69 -1.61 -18.84
N ARG A 185 13.75 -1.58 -17.50
CA ARG A 185 14.37 -2.67 -16.75
C ARG A 185 13.55 -3.96 -16.81
N LEU A 186 12.22 -3.86 -16.71
CA LEU A 186 11.32 -5.02 -16.82
C LEU A 186 11.42 -5.69 -18.19
N ARG A 187 11.52 -4.92 -19.28
CA ARG A 187 11.78 -5.45 -20.64
C ARG A 187 13.14 -6.16 -20.73
N ALA A 188 14.19 -5.55 -20.18
CA ALA A 188 15.52 -6.15 -20.19
C ALA A 188 15.54 -7.49 -19.42
N ILE A 189 14.86 -7.58 -18.27
CA ILE A 189 14.70 -8.84 -17.54
C ILE A 189 13.91 -9.87 -18.36
N GLY A 190 12.89 -9.43 -19.09
CA GLY A 190 12.17 -10.28 -20.04
C GLY A 190 13.08 -10.82 -21.16
N ASP A 191 14.05 -10.04 -21.65
CA ASP A 191 15.05 -10.47 -22.63
C ASP A 191 16.05 -11.48 -22.03
N GLU A 192 16.38 -11.36 -20.74
CA GLU A 192 17.18 -12.35 -20.00
C GLU A 192 16.45 -13.70 -19.88
N GLY A 193 15.10 -13.72 -19.93
CA GLY A 193 14.23 -14.87 -19.82
C GLY A 193 13.70 -15.08 -18.41
N VAL A 194 12.36 -15.15 -18.30
CA VAL A 194 11.63 -15.28 -17.02
C VAL A 194 10.86 -16.59 -16.97
N LEU A 195 11.06 -17.36 -15.90
CA LEU A 195 10.37 -18.62 -15.65
C LEU A 195 8.92 -18.38 -15.23
N ALA A 196 8.72 -17.48 -14.26
CA ALA A 196 7.41 -17.16 -13.74
C ALA A 196 7.28 -15.69 -13.38
N LEU A 197 6.06 -15.17 -13.50
CA LEU A 197 5.64 -13.87 -13.02
C LEU A 197 4.56 -14.08 -11.96
N ILE A 198 4.83 -13.67 -10.72
CA ILE A 198 3.82 -13.57 -9.66
C ILE A 198 3.27 -12.16 -9.72
N CYS A 199 1.98 -12.01 -10.03
CA CYS A 199 1.41 -10.73 -10.43
C CYS A 199 0.13 -10.39 -9.66
N ASP A 200 0.02 -9.13 -9.25
CA ASP A 200 -1.14 -8.52 -8.60
C ASP A 200 -2.42 -8.67 -9.44
N SER A 201 -3.51 -9.13 -8.80
CA SER A 201 -4.80 -9.40 -9.43
C SER A 201 -5.91 -8.43 -9.02
N THR A 202 -5.64 -7.47 -8.13
CA THR A 202 -6.66 -6.68 -7.43
C THR A 202 -7.65 -5.98 -8.36
N ASN A 203 -7.20 -5.47 -9.50
CA ASN A 203 -8.07 -4.77 -10.46
C ASN A 203 -8.23 -5.50 -11.81
N VAL A 204 -7.94 -6.78 -11.89
CA VAL A 204 -8.03 -7.57 -13.13
C VAL A 204 -9.41 -7.52 -13.80
N MET A 205 -10.49 -7.34 -13.03
CA MET A 205 -11.85 -7.21 -13.54
C MET A 205 -12.15 -5.83 -14.17
N ARG A 206 -11.17 -4.93 -14.23
CA ARG A 206 -11.33 -3.57 -14.76
C ARG A 206 -10.62 -3.41 -16.08
N GLU A 207 -11.38 -3.06 -17.09
CA GLU A 207 -10.85 -2.76 -18.42
C GLU A 207 -10.05 -1.46 -18.45
N GLY A 208 -9.24 -1.30 -19.50
CA GLY A 208 -8.46 -0.10 -19.78
C GLY A 208 -7.24 0.05 -18.88
N GLU A 209 -6.79 1.27 -18.68
CA GLU A 209 -5.64 1.67 -17.89
C GLU A 209 -6.05 2.58 -16.73
N SER A 210 -5.23 2.63 -15.70
CA SER A 210 -5.42 3.53 -14.56
C SER A 210 -5.08 4.97 -14.98
N LEU A 211 -5.82 5.94 -14.43
CA LEU A 211 -5.44 7.35 -14.55
C LEU A 211 -4.24 7.65 -13.62
N SER A 212 -3.55 8.77 -13.89
CA SER A 212 -2.45 9.23 -13.08
C SER A 212 -2.92 9.88 -11.76
N GLU A 213 -2.06 9.88 -10.75
CA GLU A 213 -2.24 10.70 -9.54
C GLU A 213 -2.26 12.20 -9.89
N ALA A 214 -1.54 12.63 -10.91
CA ALA A 214 -1.59 14.02 -11.39
C ALA A 214 -2.98 14.42 -11.92
N ASP A 215 -3.75 13.50 -12.51
CA ASP A 215 -5.13 13.79 -12.93
C ASP A 215 -6.08 13.91 -11.73
N VAL A 216 -5.86 13.11 -10.69
CA VAL A 216 -6.60 13.24 -9.42
C VAL A 216 -6.28 14.56 -8.73
N ALA A 217 -5.03 15.03 -8.76
CA ALA A 217 -4.64 16.32 -8.22
C ALA A 217 -5.46 17.47 -8.83
N LYS A 218 -5.63 17.47 -10.16
CA LYS A 218 -6.49 18.45 -10.88
C LYS A 218 -7.94 18.37 -10.40
N GLY A 219 -8.51 17.16 -10.31
CA GLY A 219 -9.88 16.96 -9.85
C GLY A 219 -10.10 17.44 -8.40
N LEU A 220 -9.14 17.21 -7.51
CA LEU A 220 -9.17 17.71 -6.12
C LEU A 220 -9.10 19.24 -6.07
N THR A 221 -8.21 19.87 -6.85
CA THR A 221 -8.12 21.33 -6.97
C THR A 221 -9.47 21.95 -7.39
N GLU A 222 -10.14 21.36 -8.39
CA GLU A 222 -11.46 21.84 -8.83
C GLU A 222 -12.54 21.68 -7.75
N VAL A 223 -12.55 20.57 -7.01
CA VAL A 223 -13.52 20.36 -5.93
C VAL A 223 -13.31 21.37 -4.81
N ILE A 224 -12.06 21.61 -4.41
CA ILE A 224 -11.69 22.59 -3.39
C ILE A 224 -12.07 24.02 -3.83
N ALA A 225 -11.80 24.39 -5.09
CA ALA A 225 -12.14 25.71 -5.63
C ALA A 225 -13.65 26.02 -5.60
N ARG A 226 -14.49 25.01 -5.85
CA ARG A 226 -15.95 25.15 -5.88
C ARG A 226 -16.60 25.15 -4.49
N ALA A 227 -15.88 24.74 -3.45
CA ALA A 227 -16.42 24.64 -2.11
C ALA A 227 -16.50 26.01 -1.42
N LYS A 228 -17.66 26.35 -0.85
CA LYS A 228 -17.89 27.64 -0.17
C LYS A 228 -17.58 27.60 1.32
N GLY A 229 -17.64 26.41 1.94
CA GLY A 229 -17.32 26.18 3.35
C GLY A 229 -15.99 25.47 3.55
N ARG A 230 -15.86 24.78 4.68
CA ARG A 230 -14.74 23.88 4.94
C ARG A 230 -14.75 22.71 3.95
N VAL A 231 -13.57 22.23 3.62
CA VAL A 231 -13.40 20.98 2.86
C VAL A 231 -12.69 19.99 3.76
N ALA A 232 -13.28 18.83 3.95
CA ALA A 232 -12.64 17.70 4.63
C ALA A 232 -12.39 16.60 3.60
N ILE A 233 -11.16 16.11 3.51
CA ILE A 233 -10.76 15.09 2.54
C ILE A 233 -10.29 13.87 3.31
N THR A 234 -10.97 12.73 3.12
CA THR A 234 -10.54 11.48 3.70
C THR A 234 -9.81 10.63 2.68
N THR A 235 -8.67 10.09 3.08
CA THR A 235 -7.81 9.22 2.27
C THR A 235 -7.06 8.24 3.17
N PHE A 236 -6.39 7.26 2.58
CA PHE A 236 -5.42 6.46 3.30
C PHE A 236 -4.24 7.32 3.73
N ALA A 237 -3.83 7.22 4.99
CA ALA A 237 -2.68 7.98 5.51
C ALA A 237 -1.37 7.61 4.78
N SER A 238 -1.28 6.41 4.22
CA SER A 238 -0.14 5.94 3.44
C SER A 238 -0.05 6.56 2.04
N ASN A 239 -1.14 7.14 1.52
CA ASN A 239 -1.14 7.72 0.17
C ASN A 239 -0.54 9.14 0.18
N ILE A 240 0.79 9.20 0.18
CA ILE A 240 1.54 10.46 0.25
C ILE A 240 1.31 11.33 -1.00
N ALA A 241 1.18 10.72 -2.18
CA ALA A 241 0.85 11.44 -3.41
C ALA A 241 -0.47 12.22 -3.26
N ARG A 242 -1.48 11.61 -2.61
CA ARG A 242 -2.77 12.24 -2.34
C ARG A 242 -2.68 13.34 -1.30
N ILE A 243 -1.92 13.11 -0.21
CA ILE A 243 -1.66 14.12 0.83
C ILE A 243 -0.98 15.34 0.22
N HIS A 244 0.06 15.12 -0.60
CA HIS A 244 0.77 16.16 -1.31
C HIS A 244 -0.14 16.94 -2.26
N SER A 245 -0.90 16.24 -3.11
CA SER A 245 -1.86 16.86 -4.03
C SER A 245 -2.90 17.72 -3.31
N VAL A 246 -3.43 17.26 -2.18
CA VAL A 246 -4.39 18.01 -1.37
C VAL A 246 -3.74 19.26 -0.76
N ALA A 247 -2.50 19.14 -0.27
CA ALA A 247 -1.78 20.28 0.31
C ALA A 247 -1.51 21.38 -0.72
N LEU A 248 -1.05 21.00 -1.92
CA LEU A 248 -0.85 21.97 -3.02
C LEU A 248 -2.17 22.56 -3.50
N ALA A 249 -3.22 21.76 -3.66
CA ALA A 249 -4.54 22.26 -4.05
C ALA A 249 -5.14 23.21 -3.01
N ALA A 250 -4.92 22.99 -1.72
CA ALA A 250 -5.31 23.92 -0.66
C ALA A 250 -4.57 25.25 -0.80
N LYS A 251 -3.24 25.22 -0.94
CA LYS A 251 -2.38 26.40 -1.14
C LYS A 251 -2.81 27.21 -2.36
N GLU A 252 -3.05 26.54 -3.50
CA GLU A 252 -3.50 27.18 -4.74
C GLU A 252 -4.84 27.91 -4.59
N ASN A 253 -5.72 27.38 -3.74
CA ASN A 253 -7.03 27.98 -3.45
C ASN A 253 -7.00 28.92 -2.22
N GLY A 254 -5.83 29.31 -1.73
CA GLY A 254 -5.68 30.22 -0.59
C GLY A 254 -6.28 29.66 0.70
N ARG A 255 -6.18 28.34 0.91
CA ARG A 255 -6.65 27.64 2.10
C ARG A 255 -5.48 27.02 2.87
N GLU A 256 -5.64 26.89 4.18
CA GLU A 256 -4.70 26.19 5.06
C GLU A 256 -5.05 24.70 5.10
N VAL A 257 -4.02 23.85 5.05
CA VAL A 257 -4.17 22.41 5.18
C VAL A 257 -3.95 21.96 6.62
N ILE A 258 -4.88 21.17 7.17
CA ILE A 258 -4.85 20.69 8.54
C ILE A 258 -4.83 19.18 8.53
N ALA A 259 -3.80 18.55 9.14
CA ALA A 259 -3.72 17.11 9.31
C ALA A 259 -4.48 16.68 10.57
N ILE A 260 -5.29 15.61 10.46
CA ILE A 260 -6.13 15.14 11.56
C ILE A 260 -6.04 13.61 11.67
N GLY A 261 -5.47 13.17 12.77
CA GLY A 261 -5.31 11.76 13.13
C GLY A 261 -3.85 11.31 13.17
N LYS A 262 -3.49 10.57 14.23
CA LYS A 262 -2.11 10.14 14.50
C LYS A 262 -1.43 9.38 13.35
N ALA A 263 -2.19 8.61 12.57
CA ALA A 263 -1.63 7.91 11.42
C ALA A 263 -1.27 8.88 10.29
N MET A 264 -2.08 9.95 10.11
CA MET A 264 -1.81 11.02 9.14
C MET A 264 -0.53 11.78 9.52
N ASP A 265 -0.42 12.20 10.80
CA ASP A 265 0.74 12.93 11.31
C ASP A 265 2.03 12.14 11.12
N ARG A 266 2.02 10.84 11.45
CA ARG A 266 3.17 9.95 11.28
C ARG A 266 3.58 9.79 9.81
N ALA A 267 2.61 9.60 8.94
CA ALA A 267 2.88 9.46 7.51
C ALA A 267 3.45 10.73 6.89
N ILE A 268 2.91 11.90 7.28
CA ILE A 268 3.43 13.22 6.88
C ILE A 268 4.86 13.41 7.39
N GLN A 269 5.13 13.09 8.65
CA GLN A 269 6.48 13.20 9.22
C GLN A 269 7.50 12.39 8.41
N VAL A 270 7.22 11.10 8.16
CA VAL A 270 8.13 10.24 7.38
C VAL A 270 8.27 10.72 5.94
N ALA A 271 7.17 11.20 5.33
CA ALA A 271 7.21 11.73 3.98
C ALA A 271 8.09 12.99 3.88
N GLN A 272 8.07 13.88 4.90
CA GLN A 272 8.97 15.03 5.00
C GLN A 272 10.43 14.58 5.18
N GLU A 273 10.71 13.63 6.08
CA GLU A 273 12.05 13.07 6.27
C GLU A 273 12.60 12.37 5.00
N CYS A 274 11.72 11.89 4.12
CA CYS A 274 12.08 11.32 2.82
C CYS A 274 12.13 12.34 1.67
N GLY A 275 11.71 13.60 1.89
CA GLY A 275 11.71 14.67 0.87
C GLY A 275 10.50 14.67 -0.06
N TYR A 276 9.46 13.86 0.22
CA TYR A 276 8.25 13.78 -0.64
C TYR A 276 7.28 14.95 -0.47
N LEU A 277 7.49 15.83 0.51
CA LEU A 277 6.62 16.97 0.83
C LEU A 277 7.39 18.30 0.93
N ASP A 278 8.58 18.39 0.31
CA ASP A 278 9.46 19.59 0.43
C ASP A 278 8.84 20.86 -0.14
N ASP A 279 7.99 20.77 -1.16
CA ASP A 279 7.28 21.90 -1.79
C ASP A 279 5.85 22.08 -1.25
N ALA A 280 5.41 21.21 -0.36
CA ALA A 280 4.10 21.31 0.28
C ALA A 280 4.06 22.47 1.28
N PRO A 281 2.89 23.11 1.46
CA PRO A 281 2.73 24.07 2.56
C PRO A 281 2.82 23.36 3.91
N GLU A 282 3.05 24.17 4.97
CA GLU A 282 3.03 23.65 6.35
C GLU A 282 1.66 23.03 6.69
N PHE A 283 1.67 21.83 7.24
CA PHE A 283 0.46 21.20 7.77
C PHE A 283 0.17 21.74 9.16
N ARG A 284 -0.99 22.37 9.35
CA ARG A 284 -1.42 22.89 10.64
C ARG A 284 -1.95 21.76 11.54
N SER A 285 -1.85 21.94 12.84
CA SER A 285 -2.43 21.02 13.82
C SER A 285 -3.97 21.11 13.88
N SER A 286 -4.63 20.05 14.36
CA SER A 286 -6.10 20.02 14.55
C SER A 286 -6.61 21.15 15.45
N GLU A 287 -5.81 21.61 16.40
CA GLU A 287 -6.16 22.70 17.30
C GLU A 287 -6.46 24.02 16.58
N THR A 288 -5.86 24.24 15.39
CA THR A 288 -6.08 25.46 14.61
C THR A 288 -7.40 25.46 13.83
N TYR A 289 -8.05 24.31 13.70
CA TYR A 289 -9.25 24.15 12.86
C TYR A 289 -10.38 25.10 13.19
N GLY A 290 -10.65 25.31 14.48
CA GLY A 290 -11.75 26.17 14.96
C GLY A 290 -11.47 27.67 14.82
N TYR A 291 -10.21 28.07 14.66
CA TYR A 291 -9.81 29.49 14.63
C TYR A 291 -9.76 30.08 13.22
N LEU A 292 -9.76 29.25 12.19
CA LEU A 292 -9.70 29.67 10.80
C LEU A 292 -11.10 29.90 10.20
N PRO A 293 -11.28 30.91 9.33
CA PRO A 293 -12.51 31.08 8.56
C PRO A 293 -12.86 29.79 7.78
N ARG A 294 -14.16 29.48 7.69
CA ARG A 294 -14.62 28.21 7.09
C ARG A 294 -14.15 28.01 5.66
N ASP A 295 -14.09 29.06 4.86
CA ASP A 295 -13.62 29.02 3.48
C ASP A 295 -12.09 28.97 3.34
N LYS A 296 -11.36 28.97 4.47
CA LYS A 296 -9.89 28.89 4.53
C LYS A 296 -9.36 27.54 5.00
N VAL A 297 -10.21 26.55 5.19
CA VAL A 297 -9.83 25.24 5.75
C VAL A 297 -9.96 24.13 4.72
N VAL A 298 -8.89 23.34 4.57
CA VAL A 298 -8.89 21.99 4.02
C VAL A 298 -8.35 21.04 5.09
N ALA A 299 -9.17 20.12 5.56
CA ALA A 299 -8.80 19.13 6.57
C ALA A 299 -8.54 17.76 5.92
N LEU A 300 -7.38 17.18 6.16
CA LEU A 300 -7.03 15.80 5.82
C LEU A 300 -7.38 14.88 6.99
N LEU A 301 -8.21 13.86 6.76
CA LEU A 301 -8.70 12.97 7.80
C LEU A 301 -8.46 11.50 7.46
N THR A 302 -8.16 10.71 8.50
CA THR A 302 -8.25 9.25 8.43
C THR A 302 -9.71 8.79 8.55
N GLY A 303 -10.00 7.55 8.15
CA GLY A 303 -11.33 6.95 8.32
C GLY A 303 -12.09 6.72 7.02
N SER A 304 -11.36 6.62 5.90
CA SER A 304 -11.94 6.43 4.57
C SER A 304 -12.63 5.06 4.39
N GLN A 305 -12.34 4.08 5.24
CA GLN A 305 -12.92 2.75 5.21
C GLN A 305 -13.99 2.51 6.30
N GLY A 306 -14.36 3.56 7.02
CA GLY A 306 -15.39 3.45 8.05
C GLY A 306 -14.89 2.93 9.38
N GLU A 307 -13.59 3.00 9.65
CA GLU A 307 -12.97 2.56 10.89
C GLU A 307 -13.56 3.34 12.09
N PRO A 308 -14.13 2.65 13.09
CA PRO A 308 -14.93 3.30 14.14
C PRO A 308 -14.18 4.33 14.99
N ARG A 309 -12.85 4.16 15.12
CA ARG A 309 -11.98 5.04 15.93
C ARG A 309 -11.28 6.13 15.12
N ALA A 310 -11.46 6.14 13.80
CA ALA A 310 -10.83 7.11 12.93
C ALA A 310 -11.48 8.50 13.04
N ALA A 311 -10.74 9.51 12.61
CA ALA A 311 -11.16 10.90 12.73
C ALA A 311 -12.52 11.16 12.04
N LEU A 312 -12.71 10.69 10.79
CA LEU A 312 -13.95 10.93 10.05
C LEU A 312 -15.18 10.28 10.70
N ALA A 313 -15.06 9.07 11.29
CA ALA A 313 -16.17 8.43 11.98
C ALA A 313 -16.62 9.29 13.17
N ARG A 314 -15.69 9.81 13.96
CA ARG A 314 -15.97 10.69 15.08
C ARG A 314 -16.58 12.03 14.65
N VAL A 315 -16.13 12.58 13.53
CA VAL A 315 -16.71 13.81 12.93
C VAL A 315 -18.13 13.55 12.44
N ALA A 316 -18.39 12.42 11.80
CA ALA A 316 -19.72 12.06 11.32
C ALA A 316 -20.74 11.79 12.46
N ASP A 317 -20.25 11.35 13.62
CA ASP A 317 -21.03 11.16 14.85
C ASP A 317 -21.06 12.43 15.74
N ASP A 318 -20.47 13.56 15.29
CA ASP A 318 -20.31 14.83 16.05
C ASP A 318 -19.61 14.65 17.42
N GLN A 319 -18.57 13.80 17.42
CA GLN A 319 -17.83 13.42 18.62
C GLN A 319 -16.33 13.71 18.54
N HIS A 320 -15.87 14.42 17.48
CA HIS A 320 -14.46 14.80 17.39
C HIS A 320 -14.19 16.05 18.25
N PRO A 321 -13.13 16.08 19.07
CA PRO A 321 -12.92 17.18 20.02
C PRO A 321 -12.63 18.52 19.33
N ASP A 322 -11.91 18.51 18.22
CA ASP A 322 -11.41 19.72 17.56
C ASP A 322 -12.14 20.04 16.25
N VAL A 323 -12.79 19.04 15.62
CA VAL A 323 -13.31 19.15 14.27
C VAL A 323 -14.81 18.96 14.24
N THR A 324 -15.50 19.99 13.78
CA THR A 324 -16.95 19.96 13.54
C THR A 324 -17.24 20.40 12.11
N LEU A 325 -18.23 19.77 11.50
CA LEU A 325 -18.76 20.15 10.19
C LEU A 325 -20.13 20.81 10.36
N ALA A 326 -20.48 21.68 9.43
CA ALA A 326 -21.73 22.40 9.43
C ALA A 326 -22.40 22.35 8.05
N PRO A 327 -23.70 22.64 7.93
CA PRO A 327 -24.37 22.71 6.65
C PRO A 327 -23.59 23.56 5.63
N GLY A 328 -23.42 23.02 4.41
CA GLY A 328 -22.67 23.67 3.34
C GLY A 328 -21.17 23.38 3.32
N ASP A 329 -20.62 22.67 4.31
CA ASP A 329 -19.26 22.10 4.24
C ASP A 329 -19.24 20.92 3.28
N THR A 330 -18.06 20.54 2.81
CA THR A 330 -17.89 19.45 1.83
C THR A 330 -16.96 18.39 2.40
N VAL A 331 -17.35 17.11 2.32
CA VAL A 331 -16.48 15.96 2.59
C VAL A 331 -16.21 15.23 1.29
N VAL A 332 -14.93 14.99 1.00
CA VAL A 332 -14.47 14.26 -0.18
C VAL A 332 -13.91 12.91 0.25
N PHE A 333 -14.48 11.83 -0.25
CA PHE A 333 -13.90 10.48 -0.13
C PHE A 333 -12.89 10.29 -1.27
N SER A 334 -11.63 10.56 -0.98
CA SER A 334 -10.51 10.40 -1.91
C SER A 334 -9.91 8.99 -1.80
N SER A 335 -10.80 8.00 -1.74
CA SER A 335 -10.53 6.57 -1.64
C SER A 335 -11.68 5.79 -2.25
N ARG A 336 -11.41 4.54 -2.58
CA ARG A 336 -12.47 3.57 -2.87
C ARG A 336 -12.79 2.76 -1.62
N THR A 337 -14.04 2.39 -1.46
CA THR A 337 -14.44 1.45 -0.41
C THR A 337 -13.90 0.06 -0.74
N ILE A 338 -13.17 -0.52 0.19
CA ILE A 338 -12.70 -1.91 0.11
C ILE A 338 -13.92 -2.83 0.28
N PRO A 339 -14.05 -3.91 -0.50
CA PRO A 339 -15.12 -4.89 -0.32
C PRO A 339 -15.24 -5.34 1.14
N GLY A 340 -16.49 -5.37 1.65
CA GLY A 340 -16.78 -5.64 3.07
C GLY A 340 -16.97 -4.39 3.94
N ASN A 341 -16.45 -3.23 3.55
CA ASN A 341 -16.56 -1.98 4.33
C ASN A 341 -17.76 -1.11 3.93
N GLU A 342 -18.61 -1.55 2.98
CA GLU A 342 -19.70 -0.74 2.42
C GLU A 342 -20.68 -0.25 3.47
N LYS A 343 -21.01 -1.11 4.45
CA LYS A 343 -21.94 -0.74 5.55
C LYS A 343 -21.34 0.31 6.47
N ALA A 344 -20.06 0.19 6.80
CA ALA A 344 -19.35 1.11 7.68
C ALA A 344 -19.20 2.49 7.02
N VAL A 345 -18.73 2.52 5.75
CA VAL A 345 -18.62 3.75 4.95
C VAL A 345 -20.01 4.39 4.74
N GLY A 346 -21.03 3.59 4.41
CA GLY A 346 -22.40 4.06 4.25
C GLY A 346 -22.98 4.70 5.51
N ARG A 347 -22.66 4.17 6.70
CA ARG A 347 -23.05 4.78 7.99
C ARG A 347 -22.43 6.18 8.14
N ILE A 348 -21.14 6.34 7.84
CA ILE A 348 -20.47 7.64 7.91
C ILE A 348 -21.09 8.62 6.93
N ILE A 349 -21.27 8.24 5.66
CA ILE A 349 -21.92 9.09 4.65
C ILE A 349 -23.31 9.55 5.13
N ASN A 350 -24.12 8.65 5.67
CA ASN A 350 -25.43 8.97 6.20
C ASN A 350 -25.38 9.95 7.39
N GLY A 351 -24.36 9.83 8.25
CA GLY A 351 -24.10 10.77 9.35
C GLY A 351 -23.83 12.18 8.83
N LEU A 352 -22.92 12.30 7.87
CA LEU A 352 -22.54 13.56 7.23
C LEU A 352 -23.72 14.23 6.50
N VAL A 353 -24.51 13.45 5.77
CA VAL A 353 -25.71 13.96 5.07
C VAL A 353 -26.74 14.50 6.08
N ARG A 354 -26.94 13.85 7.23
CA ARG A 354 -27.85 14.37 8.30
C ARG A 354 -27.36 15.70 8.86
N GLN A 355 -26.05 15.97 8.87
CA GLN A 355 -25.46 17.25 9.29
C GLN A 355 -25.58 18.33 8.19
N GLY A 356 -26.17 18.04 7.03
CA GLY A 356 -26.27 18.96 5.90
C GLY A 356 -24.95 19.16 5.13
N VAL A 357 -24.01 18.23 5.29
CA VAL A 357 -22.72 18.24 4.63
C VAL A 357 -22.81 17.65 3.22
N ARG A 358 -22.17 18.29 2.25
CA ARG A 358 -22.07 17.77 0.89
C ARG A 358 -21.03 16.67 0.83
N VAL A 359 -21.38 15.48 0.37
CA VAL A 359 -20.46 14.36 0.17
C VAL A 359 -20.09 14.22 -1.30
N VAL A 360 -18.79 14.17 -1.58
CA VAL A 360 -18.20 13.95 -2.92
C VAL A 360 -17.41 12.64 -2.89
N THR A 361 -17.64 11.78 -3.88
CA THR A 361 -16.95 10.51 -4.09
C THR A 361 -16.40 10.43 -5.52
N ASP A 362 -15.70 9.36 -5.88
CA ASP A 362 -15.25 9.07 -7.24
C ASP A 362 -16.37 9.02 -8.30
N ARG A 363 -17.62 8.89 -7.86
CA ARG A 363 -18.82 8.98 -8.75
C ARG A 363 -19.16 10.41 -9.15
N HIS A 364 -18.72 11.41 -8.40
CA HIS A 364 -19.09 12.82 -8.59
C HIS A 364 -17.97 13.63 -9.25
N ALA A 365 -16.71 13.26 -9.00
CA ALA A 365 -15.53 13.93 -9.54
C ALA A 365 -14.34 12.98 -9.54
N LEU A 366 -13.31 13.29 -10.31
CA LEU A 366 -12.07 12.52 -10.32
C LEU A 366 -11.25 12.86 -9.05
N VAL A 367 -11.59 12.22 -7.96
CA VAL A 367 -10.93 12.42 -6.65
C VAL A 367 -10.17 11.21 -6.16
N HIS A 368 -10.18 10.11 -6.92
CA HIS A 368 -9.50 8.88 -6.58
C HIS A 368 -9.07 8.09 -7.81
N VAL A 369 -7.92 7.45 -7.72
CA VAL A 369 -7.43 6.39 -8.61
C VAL A 369 -6.85 5.27 -7.75
N SER A 370 -6.98 4.03 -8.24
CA SER A 370 -6.41 2.86 -7.56
C SER A 370 -4.89 2.79 -7.75
N GLY A 371 -4.20 2.18 -6.78
CA GLY A 371 -2.77 1.86 -6.86
C GLY A 371 -2.46 0.57 -7.62
N HIS A 372 -3.47 -0.19 -8.07
CA HIS A 372 -3.32 -1.51 -8.68
C HIS A 372 -3.62 -1.51 -10.17
N PRO A 373 -2.97 -2.41 -10.97
CA PRO A 373 -3.07 -2.44 -12.42
C PRO A 373 -4.43 -2.89 -12.90
N ARG A 374 -4.92 -2.28 -13.98
CA ARG A 374 -6.05 -2.76 -14.76
C ARG A 374 -5.58 -3.66 -15.90
N GLN A 375 -6.52 -4.22 -16.67
CA GLN A 375 -6.22 -5.14 -17.78
C GLN A 375 -5.22 -4.58 -18.80
N GLY A 376 -5.30 -3.29 -19.16
CA GLY A 376 -4.37 -2.66 -20.10
C GLY A 376 -2.93 -2.65 -19.59
N GLU A 377 -2.77 -2.39 -18.28
CA GLU A 377 -1.46 -2.39 -17.61
C GLU A 377 -0.92 -3.81 -17.46
N LEU A 378 -1.79 -4.79 -17.12
CA LEU A 378 -1.42 -6.21 -17.06
C LEU A 378 -0.89 -6.71 -18.41
N LYS A 379 -1.55 -6.38 -19.53
CA LYS A 379 -1.07 -6.72 -20.87
C LYS A 379 0.34 -6.19 -21.12
N LYS A 380 0.59 -4.92 -20.79
CA LYS A 380 1.92 -4.32 -20.91
C LYS A 380 2.96 -5.07 -20.08
N MET A 381 2.65 -5.41 -18.82
CA MET A 381 3.56 -6.19 -17.97
C MET A 381 3.90 -7.54 -18.60
N TYR A 382 2.91 -8.24 -19.18
CA TYR A 382 3.17 -9.52 -19.85
C TYR A 382 4.03 -9.35 -21.10
N GLU A 383 3.81 -8.29 -21.89
CA GLU A 383 4.64 -7.97 -23.04
C GLU A 383 6.08 -7.58 -22.66
N TRP A 384 6.27 -6.96 -21.51
CA TRP A 384 7.59 -6.59 -21.01
C TRP A 384 8.35 -7.81 -20.48
N VAL A 385 7.74 -8.57 -19.61
CA VAL A 385 8.37 -9.66 -18.85
C VAL A 385 8.39 -10.98 -19.63
N ARG A 386 7.39 -11.27 -20.45
CA ARG A 386 7.24 -12.49 -21.27
C ARG A 386 7.49 -13.78 -20.47
N PRO A 387 6.80 -14.01 -19.34
CA PRO A 387 7.05 -15.15 -18.49
C PRO A 387 6.60 -16.45 -19.17
N ARG A 388 7.23 -17.59 -18.82
CA ARG A 388 6.75 -18.92 -19.24
C ARG A 388 5.48 -19.34 -18.47
N VAL A 389 5.34 -18.87 -17.22
CA VAL A 389 4.21 -19.15 -16.33
C VAL A 389 3.77 -17.87 -15.67
N LEU A 390 2.47 -17.59 -15.67
CA LEU A 390 1.85 -16.54 -14.87
C LEU A 390 1.22 -17.17 -13.62
N ILE A 391 1.47 -16.58 -12.45
CA ILE A 391 0.87 -16.94 -11.18
C ILE A 391 0.12 -15.72 -10.65
N PRO A 392 -1.23 -15.69 -10.76
CA PRO A 392 -2.04 -14.65 -10.14
C PRO A 392 -1.86 -14.64 -8.62
N ALA A 393 -1.66 -13.46 -8.05
CA ALA A 393 -1.52 -13.24 -6.61
C ALA A 393 -2.31 -12.00 -6.18
N HIS A 394 -2.38 -11.71 -4.88
CA HIS A 394 -3.03 -10.54 -4.32
C HIS A 394 -4.48 -10.39 -4.80
N GLY A 395 -5.33 -11.35 -4.48
CA GLY A 395 -6.72 -11.37 -4.93
C GLY A 395 -7.55 -12.49 -4.28
N GLU A 396 -8.83 -12.23 -4.14
CA GLU A 396 -9.82 -13.24 -3.79
C GLU A 396 -9.95 -14.31 -4.92
N PRO A 397 -10.57 -15.46 -4.68
CA PRO A 397 -10.71 -16.51 -5.69
C PRO A 397 -11.28 -16.02 -7.02
N LEU A 398 -12.22 -15.07 -6.98
CA LEU A 398 -12.80 -14.46 -8.20
C LEU A 398 -11.75 -13.70 -9.00
N HIS A 399 -10.91 -12.89 -8.34
CA HIS A 399 -9.84 -12.13 -8.99
C HIS A 399 -8.80 -13.06 -9.60
N LEU A 400 -8.39 -14.11 -8.87
CA LEU A 400 -7.40 -15.08 -9.34
C LEU A 400 -7.90 -15.88 -10.54
N ASP A 401 -9.18 -16.31 -10.54
CA ASP A 401 -9.78 -17.04 -11.67
C ASP A 401 -9.93 -16.15 -12.90
N GLU A 402 -10.35 -14.90 -12.72
CA GLU A 402 -10.43 -13.94 -13.84
C GLU A 402 -9.05 -13.65 -14.42
N HIS A 403 -8.03 -13.45 -13.55
CA HIS A 403 -6.65 -13.22 -13.97
C HIS A 403 -6.06 -14.43 -14.73
N ARG A 404 -6.43 -15.64 -14.33
CA ARG A 404 -6.04 -16.88 -15.04
C ARG A 404 -6.69 -16.97 -16.43
N ARG A 405 -7.92 -16.46 -16.61
CA ARG A 405 -8.63 -16.48 -17.89
C ARG A 405 -8.16 -15.38 -18.84
N PHE A 406 -7.76 -14.26 -18.27
CA PHE A 406 -7.24 -13.10 -18.98
C PHE A 406 -5.88 -13.38 -19.61
#